data_e50cd8697723afc4e6b754a761198c7d
#
_entry.id   e50cd8697723afc4e6b754a761198c7d
#
_cell.length_a   1.000
_cell.length_b   1.000
_cell.length_c   1.000
_cell.angle_alpha   90.00
_cell.angle_beta   90.00
_cell.angle_gamma   90.00
#
_symmetry.space_group_name_H-M   'P 1'
#
loop_
_entity.id
_entity.type
_entity.pdbx_description
1 polymer ?
#
loop_
_entity_poly.entity_id
_entity_poly.type
_entity_poly.pdbx_seq_one_letter_code
_entity_poly.pdbx_strand_id
1 'polypeptide(L)'
;TSGLDLKAFNIVDESNDVKCVQQAVAAVVAGNADVLMKGLVSTDKYMRGILNKEAGLFPPKGVLSHVSIVEMPCYHKLLVISDVAVIPLPDFKQKTVQIGYLARTANLLGITTPKIACIAPSEQLLPNVISSTEGALLAKMADRGQLGNVIVDGPLSLDVALYKEVAEHKKVKGSSVAGDPDRLLFPNLESATSSSSRYRTCAAASSQPWSWVRRFRACSPRARHEQDETLLDRAGLPRGEIALPGRGPAPSGHLQTPQPKTTYNEPRNLWDTKYWQ
;
A
#
# COMPACT_ATOMS: atom_id res chain seq x y z
N THR A 1 14.08 -26.05 7.97
CA THR A 1 13.41 -25.91 9.28
C THR A 1 13.78 -24.56 9.86
N SER A 2 12.81 -23.65 9.96
CA SER A 2 12.98 -22.24 10.35
C SER A 2 13.31 -22.02 11.84
N GLY A 3 13.49 -23.08 12.64
CA GLY A 3 13.75 -22.99 14.09
C GLY A 3 12.61 -22.38 14.91
N LEU A 4 11.43 -22.20 14.33
CA LEU A 4 10.27 -21.63 15.01
C LEU A 4 9.65 -22.64 15.95
N ASP A 5 9.32 -22.22 17.19
CA ASP A 5 8.56 -23.04 18.14
C ASP A 5 7.09 -23.04 17.74
N LEU A 6 6.59 -24.18 17.29
CA LEU A 6 5.19 -24.34 16.88
C LEU A 6 4.20 -24.09 18.03
N LYS A 7 4.62 -24.21 19.29
CA LYS A 7 3.78 -23.91 20.45
C LYS A 7 3.48 -22.42 20.60
N ALA A 8 4.24 -21.56 19.93
CA ALA A 8 3.99 -20.11 19.90
C ALA A 8 2.83 -19.71 18.98
N PHE A 9 2.29 -20.66 18.20
CA PHE A 9 1.23 -20.42 17.22
C PHE A 9 -0.05 -21.15 17.59
N ASN A 10 -1.19 -20.50 17.38
CA ASN A 10 -2.49 -21.16 17.41
C ASN A 10 -2.79 -21.71 16.01
N ILE A 11 -2.64 -23.02 15.84
CA ILE A 11 -2.83 -23.67 14.55
C ILE A 11 -4.26 -24.13 14.43
N VAL A 12 -4.97 -23.66 13.40
CA VAL A 12 -6.28 -24.16 13.00
C VAL A 12 -6.08 -25.01 11.75
N ASP A 13 -6.25 -26.31 11.89
CA ASP A 13 -6.09 -27.24 10.77
C ASP A 13 -7.34 -27.25 9.88
N GLU A 14 -7.19 -26.86 8.62
CA GLU A 14 -8.23 -26.87 7.61
C GLU A 14 -7.64 -27.22 6.25
N SER A 15 -8.01 -28.37 5.70
CA SER A 15 -7.50 -28.87 4.43
C SER A 15 -8.13 -28.20 3.20
N ASN A 16 -9.30 -27.58 3.36
CA ASN A 16 -9.99 -26.91 2.27
C ASN A 16 -9.58 -25.44 2.20
N ASP A 17 -8.88 -25.03 1.14
CA ASP A 17 -8.39 -23.66 0.94
C ASP A 17 -9.47 -22.58 1.08
N VAL A 18 -10.69 -22.84 0.58
CA VAL A 18 -11.77 -21.86 0.62
C VAL A 18 -12.25 -21.67 2.06
N LYS A 19 -12.45 -22.78 2.79
CA LYS A 19 -12.82 -22.72 4.21
C LYS A 19 -11.72 -22.09 5.05
N CYS A 20 -10.44 -22.41 4.77
CA CYS A 20 -9.29 -21.81 5.43
C CYS A 20 -9.35 -20.26 5.30
N VAL A 21 -9.56 -19.73 4.10
CA VAL A 21 -9.69 -18.28 3.88
C VAL A 21 -10.92 -17.71 4.61
N GLN A 22 -12.06 -18.42 4.58
CA GLN A 22 -13.27 -17.98 5.27
C GLN A 22 -13.06 -17.87 6.79
N GLN A 23 -12.42 -18.86 7.41
CA GLN A 23 -12.11 -18.85 8.83
C GLN A 23 -11.13 -17.72 9.19
N ALA A 24 -10.10 -17.52 8.37
CA ALA A 24 -9.15 -16.44 8.57
C ALA A 24 -9.80 -15.05 8.44
N VAL A 25 -10.69 -14.86 7.46
CA VAL A 25 -11.48 -13.63 7.31
C VAL A 25 -12.41 -13.44 8.51
N ALA A 26 -13.10 -14.49 8.96
CA ALA A 26 -13.98 -14.43 10.12
C ALA A 26 -13.23 -14.03 11.41
N ALA A 27 -12.01 -14.54 11.60
CA ALA A 27 -11.17 -14.17 12.74
C ALA A 27 -10.85 -12.66 12.77
N VAL A 28 -10.59 -12.07 11.60
CA VAL A 28 -10.36 -10.62 11.49
C VAL A 28 -11.62 -9.82 11.74
N VAL A 29 -12.74 -10.25 11.17
CA VAL A 29 -14.05 -9.58 11.38
C VAL A 29 -14.47 -9.61 12.85
N ALA A 30 -14.18 -10.71 13.53
CA ALA A 30 -14.43 -10.86 14.98
C ALA A 30 -13.46 -10.06 15.87
N GLY A 31 -12.44 -9.42 15.30
CA GLY A 31 -11.42 -8.69 16.08
C GLY A 31 -10.36 -9.59 16.73
N ASN A 32 -10.30 -10.86 16.38
CA ASN A 32 -9.32 -11.83 16.89
C ASN A 32 -7.98 -11.77 16.13
N ALA A 33 -7.91 -10.99 15.04
CA ALA A 33 -6.70 -10.75 14.27
C ALA A 33 -6.75 -9.36 13.62
N ASP A 34 -5.60 -8.69 13.57
CA ASP A 34 -5.45 -7.35 12.99
C ASP A 34 -5.01 -7.38 11.52
N VAL A 35 -4.37 -8.45 11.10
CA VAL A 35 -3.79 -8.60 9.76
C VAL A 35 -4.13 -9.97 9.19
N LEU A 36 -4.56 -9.99 7.93
CA LEU A 36 -4.75 -11.21 7.16
C LEU A 36 -3.55 -11.41 6.23
N MET A 37 -2.82 -12.52 6.44
CA MET A 37 -1.65 -12.85 5.63
C MET A 37 -1.93 -14.10 4.78
N LYS A 38 -1.58 -14.02 3.49
CA LYS A 38 -1.70 -15.14 2.56
C LYS A 38 -0.41 -15.97 2.51
N GLY A 39 -0.55 -17.29 2.69
CA GLY A 39 0.51 -18.27 2.42
C GLY A 39 0.38 -18.91 1.04
N LEU A 40 0.28 -20.25 0.99
CA LEU A 40 0.24 -21.03 -0.25
C LEU A 40 -1.11 -21.01 -0.98
N VAL A 41 -2.18 -20.58 -0.33
CA VAL A 41 -3.52 -20.46 -0.95
C VAL A 41 -3.44 -19.60 -2.21
N SER A 42 -4.16 -19.98 -3.28
CA SER A 42 -4.17 -19.20 -4.52
C SER A 42 -4.71 -17.80 -4.31
N THR A 43 -4.19 -16.83 -5.10
CA THR A 43 -4.62 -15.44 -4.99
C THR A 43 -6.11 -15.27 -5.28
N ASP A 44 -6.65 -16.05 -6.21
CA ASP A 44 -8.08 -16.03 -6.54
C ASP A 44 -8.96 -16.41 -5.35
N LYS A 45 -8.68 -17.53 -4.67
CA LYS A 45 -9.42 -17.96 -3.49
C LYS A 45 -9.31 -16.93 -2.35
N TYR A 46 -8.11 -16.40 -2.13
CA TYR A 46 -7.85 -15.38 -1.12
C TYR A 46 -8.65 -14.10 -1.38
N MET A 47 -8.62 -13.60 -2.62
CA MET A 47 -9.35 -12.40 -3.03
C MET A 47 -10.87 -12.59 -2.94
N ARG A 48 -11.39 -13.75 -3.34
CA ARG A 48 -12.82 -14.07 -3.20
C ARG A 48 -13.27 -14.06 -1.74
N GLY A 49 -12.44 -14.54 -0.82
CA GLY A 49 -12.75 -14.47 0.61
C GLY A 49 -12.81 -13.06 1.14
N ILE A 50 -11.86 -12.20 0.77
CA ILE A 50 -11.84 -10.78 1.17
C ILE A 50 -13.02 -10.01 0.59
N LEU A 51 -13.35 -10.24 -0.68
CA LEU A 51 -14.42 -9.55 -1.41
C LEU A 51 -15.82 -10.09 -1.11
N ASN A 52 -15.92 -11.15 -0.31
CA ASN A 52 -17.21 -11.70 0.09
C ASN A 52 -17.97 -10.68 0.95
N LYS A 53 -19.08 -10.18 0.42
CA LYS A 53 -19.90 -9.16 1.08
C LYS A 53 -20.55 -9.67 2.38
N GLU A 54 -20.89 -10.96 2.43
CA GLU A 54 -21.51 -11.60 3.59
C GLU A 54 -20.51 -11.74 4.76
N ALA A 55 -19.22 -11.86 4.46
CA ALA A 55 -18.18 -11.96 5.47
C ALA A 55 -17.95 -10.63 6.23
N GLY A 56 -18.43 -9.49 5.70
CA GLY A 56 -18.40 -8.20 6.39
C GLY A 56 -17.02 -7.53 6.46
N LEU A 57 -15.97 -8.11 5.87
CA LEU A 57 -14.63 -7.55 5.87
C LEU A 57 -14.53 -6.38 4.91
N PHE A 58 -15.13 -6.51 3.73
CA PHE A 58 -15.09 -5.49 2.68
C PHE A 58 -16.29 -4.54 2.78
N PRO A 59 -16.06 -3.24 3.00
CA PRO A 59 -17.14 -2.28 3.17
C PRO A 59 -17.92 -2.07 1.85
N PRO A 60 -19.23 -1.79 1.94
CA PRO A 60 -20.03 -1.40 0.77
C PRO A 60 -19.37 -0.23 0.04
N LYS A 61 -19.28 -0.30 -1.29
CA LYS A 61 -18.64 0.72 -2.15
C LYS A 61 -17.13 0.94 -1.85
N GLY A 62 -16.47 0.02 -1.13
CA GLY A 62 -15.03 0.06 -0.93
C GLY A 62 -14.26 -0.12 -2.24
N VAL A 63 -13.04 0.38 -2.29
CA VAL A 63 -12.07 0.10 -3.35
C VAL A 63 -10.96 -0.73 -2.74
N LEU A 64 -10.77 -1.96 -3.25
CA LEU A 64 -9.63 -2.77 -2.89
C LEU A 64 -8.51 -2.47 -3.87
N SER A 65 -7.36 -2.06 -3.38
CA SER A 65 -6.18 -1.78 -4.20
C SER A 65 -4.94 -2.34 -3.53
N HIS A 66 -3.93 -2.57 -4.32
CA HIS A 66 -2.66 -3.13 -3.90
C HIS A 66 -1.58 -2.05 -3.85
N VAL A 67 -0.85 -2.02 -2.74
CA VAL A 67 0.30 -1.12 -2.56
C VAL A 67 1.54 -1.97 -2.34
N SER A 68 2.59 -1.75 -3.12
CA SER A 68 3.90 -2.37 -2.94
C SER A 68 4.92 -1.36 -2.46
N ILE A 69 5.72 -1.74 -1.48
CA ILE A 69 6.91 -1.00 -1.07
C ILE A 69 8.11 -1.67 -1.72
N VAL A 70 8.94 -0.90 -2.39
CA VAL A 70 10.10 -1.38 -3.15
C VAL A 70 11.33 -0.62 -2.72
N GLU A 71 12.39 -1.34 -2.37
CA GLU A 71 13.75 -0.80 -2.22
C GLU A 71 14.55 -1.13 -3.48
N MET A 72 15.16 -0.12 -4.07
CA MET A 72 16.00 -0.30 -5.27
C MET A 72 17.37 0.28 -5.03
N PRO A 73 18.47 -0.46 -5.36
CA PRO A 73 19.82 0.06 -5.22
C PRO A 73 20.10 1.34 -6.02
N CYS A 74 19.36 1.53 -7.12
CA CYS A 74 19.46 2.70 -8.00
C CYS A 74 18.55 3.86 -7.61
N TYR A 75 17.82 3.77 -6.49
CA TYR A 75 16.95 4.84 -6.01
C TYR A 75 17.19 5.13 -4.53
N HIS A 76 17.32 6.39 -4.18
CA HIS A 76 17.84 6.84 -2.88
C HIS A 76 16.88 6.68 -1.69
N LYS A 77 15.64 6.25 -1.92
CA LYS A 77 14.64 6.05 -0.88
C LYS A 77 13.67 4.91 -1.21
N LEU A 78 12.89 4.47 -0.21
CA LEU A 78 11.83 3.50 -0.43
C LEU A 78 10.77 4.08 -1.36
N LEU A 79 10.44 3.33 -2.41
CA LEU A 79 9.44 3.71 -3.38
C LEU A 79 8.17 2.90 -3.15
N VAL A 80 7.03 3.57 -3.11
CA VAL A 80 5.74 2.90 -2.97
C VAL A 80 4.95 3.01 -4.26
N ILE A 81 4.43 1.90 -4.74
CA ILE A 81 3.75 1.82 -6.04
C ILE A 81 2.36 1.21 -5.90
N SER A 82 1.41 1.69 -6.70
CA SER A 82 0.03 1.21 -6.78
C SER A 82 -0.49 1.34 -8.23
N ASP A 83 -1.35 0.47 -8.73
CA ASP A 83 -1.76 -0.85 -8.25
C ASP A 83 -1.06 -1.92 -9.10
N VAL A 84 -0.44 -2.90 -8.46
CA VAL A 84 0.35 -3.91 -9.20
C VAL A 84 -0.30 -5.30 -9.21
N ALA A 85 -1.53 -5.45 -8.66
CA ALA A 85 -2.07 -6.80 -8.48
C ALA A 85 -3.60 -6.93 -8.44
N VAL A 86 -4.38 -5.86 -8.36
CA VAL A 86 -5.82 -5.96 -8.03
C VAL A 86 -6.71 -5.32 -9.11
N ILE A 87 -6.50 -4.05 -9.43
CA ILE A 87 -7.39 -3.33 -10.35
C ILE A 87 -6.75 -3.26 -11.74
N PRO A 88 -7.29 -3.98 -12.74
CA PRO A 88 -6.67 -4.00 -14.07
C PRO A 88 -6.62 -2.62 -14.72
N LEU A 89 -7.73 -1.90 -14.72
CA LEU A 89 -7.85 -0.56 -15.28
C LEU A 89 -8.65 0.31 -14.30
N PRO A 90 -7.99 1.02 -13.37
CA PRO A 90 -8.68 1.86 -12.40
C PRO A 90 -9.30 3.07 -13.09
N ASP A 91 -10.57 3.36 -12.77
CA ASP A 91 -11.21 4.61 -13.15
C ASP A 91 -10.66 5.80 -12.36
N PHE A 92 -11.04 7.03 -12.75
CA PHE A 92 -10.57 8.25 -12.11
C PHE A 92 -10.86 8.29 -10.61
N LYS A 93 -12.05 7.83 -10.19
CA LYS A 93 -12.44 7.76 -8.77
C LYS A 93 -11.59 6.75 -8.01
N GLN A 94 -11.33 5.59 -8.60
CA GLN A 94 -10.44 4.58 -8.02
C GLN A 94 -9.00 5.09 -7.88
N LYS A 95 -8.49 5.83 -8.88
CA LYS A 95 -7.17 6.49 -8.79
C LYS A 95 -7.10 7.53 -7.67
N THR A 96 -8.16 8.29 -7.47
CA THR A 96 -8.26 9.22 -6.33
C THR A 96 -8.17 8.48 -4.99
N VAL A 97 -8.85 7.33 -4.87
CA VAL A 97 -8.75 6.48 -3.66
C VAL A 97 -7.35 5.88 -3.50
N GLN A 98 -6.73 5.45 -4.59
CA GLN A 98 -5.36 4.93 -4.57
C GLN A 98 -4.35 5.98 -4.06
N ILE A 99 -4.49 7.25 -4.45
CA ILE A 99 -3.68 8.35 -3.89
C ILE A 99 -3.84 8.42 -2.37
N GLY A 100 -5.06 8.29 -1.86
CA GLY A 100 -5.31 8.25 -0.42
C GLY A 100 -4.60 7.07 0.28
N TYR A 101 -4.55 5.89 -0.35
CA TYR A 101 -3.83 4.74 0.17
C TYR A 101 -2.31 4.94 0.14
N LEU A 102 -1.79 5.52 -0.95
CA LEU A 102 -0.39 5.89 -1.07
C LEU A 102 0.03 6.91 0.00
N ALA A 103 -0.80 7.93 0.24
CA ALA A 103 -0.58 8.94 1.27
C ALA A 103 -0.57 8.31 2.67
N ARG A 104 -1.55 7.45 2.97
CA ARG A 104 -1.62 6.76 4.25
C ARG A 104 -0.42 5.84 4.49
N THR A 105 0.04 5.13 3.46
CA THR A 105 1.25 4.31 3.54
C THR A 105 2.48 5.18 3.79
N ALA A 106 2.56 6.36 3.17
CA ALA A 106 3.63 7.32 3.41
C ALA A 106 3.68 7.79 4.86
N ASN A 107 2.51 8.16 5.41
CA ASN A 107 2.42 8.60 6.80
C ASN A 107 2.90 7.52 7.79
N LEU A 108 2.61 6.25 7.50
CA LEU A 108 3.13 5.12 8.30
C LEU A 108 4.64 4.98 8.20
N LEU A 109 5.25 5.44 7.11
CA LEU A 109 6.70 5.50 6.91
C LEU A 109 7.32 6.82 7.43
N GLY A 110 6.56 7.65 8.14
CA GLY A 110 7.03 8.93 8.68
C GLY A 110 7.05 10.10 7.69
N ILE A 111 6.52 9.92 6.48
CA ILE A 111 6.47 10.98 5.45
C ILE A 111 5.11 11.68 5.55
N THR A 112 5.10 12.90 6.04
CA THR A 112 3.86 13.66 6.29
C THR A 112 3.27 14.31 5.04
N THR A 113 4.10 14.65 4.07
CA THR A 113 3.70 15.28 2.80
C THR A 113 4.36 14.52 1.64
N PRO A 114 3.80 13.37 1.25
CA PRO A 114 4.42 12.54 0.22
C PRO A 114 4.29 13.14 -1.17
N LYS A 115 5.34 12.95 -1.97
CA LYS A 115 5.42 13.28 -3.38
C LYS A 115 4.96 12.10 -4.21
N ILE A 116 3.91 12.27 -4.99
CA ILE A 116 3.29 11.22 -5.80
C ILE A 116 3.41 11.57 -7.27
N ALA A 117 4.07 10.72 -8.04
CA ALA A 117 4.14 10.85 -9.50
C ALA A 117 3.03 10.04 -10.17
N CYS A 118 2.19 10.68 -10.98
CA CYS A 118 1.23 10.01 -11.84
C CYS A 118 1.90 9.61 -13.15
N ILE A 119 2.07 8.31 -13.36
CA ILE A 119 2.82 7.78 -14.48
C ILE A 119 1.98 7.77 -15.76
N ALA A 120 2.60 8.28 -16.83
CA ALA A 120 2.04 8.35 -18.17
C ALA A 120 3.14 8.08 -19.21
N PRO A 121 2.80 7.94 -20.50
CA PRO A 121 3.81 7.72 -21.54
C PRO A 121 4.78 8.87 -21.76
N SER A 122 4.39 10.09 -21.40
CA SER A 122 5.16 11.33 -21.60
C SER A 122 4.79 12.33 -20.51
N GLU A 123 5.68 13.30 -20.30
CA GLU A 123 5.46 14.48 -19.48
C GLU A 123 4.61 15.56 -20.17
N GLN A 124 4.34 15.39 -21.45
CA GLN A 124 3.49 16.30 -22.22
C GLN A 124 2.02 16.07 -21.92
N LEU A 125 1.26 17.17 -21.90
CA LEU A 125 -0.20 17.11 -21.77
C LEU A 125 -0.82 16.66 -23.11
N LEU A 126 -1.18 15.38 -23.16
CA LEU A 126 -1.75 14.76 -24.36
C LEU A 126 -3.26 14.51 -24.15
N PRO A 127 -4.15 15.33 -24.74
CA PRO A 127 -5.60 15.25 -24.50
C PRO A 127 -6.22 13.89 -24.83
N ASN A 128 -5.67 13.18 -25.80
CA ASN A 128 -6.17 11.87 -26.26
C ASN A 128 -5.60 10.69 -25.44
N VAL A 129 -4.71 10.95 -24.47
CA VAL A 129 -4.12 9.93 -23.60
C VAL A 129 -4.73 10.05 -22.21
N ILE A 130 -5.55 9.08 -21.82
CA ILE A 130 -6.29 9.09 -20.55
C ILE A 130 -5.36 9.28 -19.36
N SER A 131 -4.24 8.56 -19.31
CA SER A 131 -3.28 8.70 -18.21
C SER A 131 -2.64 10.09 -18.11
N SER A 132 -2.50 10.78 -19.25
CA SER A 132 -1.99 12.15 -19.28
C SER A 132 -3.02 13.14 -18.71
N THR A 133 -4.26 13.07 -19.18
CA THR A 133 -5.34 13.97 -18.72
C THR A 133 -5.69 13.73 -17.26
N GLU A 134 -5.81 12.47 -16.83
CA GLU A 134 -6.09 12.14 -15.43
C GLU A 134 -4.93 12.51 -14.51
N GLY A 135 -3.67 12.32 -14.93
CA GLY A 135 -2.50 12.73 -14.16
C GLY A 135 -2.50 14.25 -13.90
N ALA A 136 -2.79 15.05 -14.93
CA ALA A 136 -2.91 16.51 -14.80
C ALA A 136 -4.08 16.94 -13.90
N LEU A 137 -5.22 16.25 -13.99
CA LEU A 137 -6.36 16.52 -13.11
C LEU A 137 -6.04 16.20 -11.65
N LEU A 138 -5.40 15.07 -11.37
CA LEU A 138 -5.00 14.66 -10.02
C LEU A 138 -3.97 15.63 -9.44
N ALA A 139 -3.00 16.08 -10.23
CA ALA A 139 -2.05 17.11 -9.83
C ALA A 139 -2.79 18.41 -9.45
N LYS A 140 -3.74 18.84 -10.27
CA LYS A 140 -4.52 20.03 -9.98
C LYS A 140 -5.45 19.90 -8.77
N MET A 141 -5.99 18.71 -8.55
CA MET A 141 -6.77 18.43 -7.33
C MET A 141 -5.90 18.52 -6.08
N ALA A 142 -4.66 18.02 -6.13
CA ALA A 142 -3.71 18.14 -5.03
C ALA A 142 -3.36 19.60 -4.73
N ASP A 143 -3.06 20.42 -5.76
CA ASP A 143 -2.81 21.86 -5.62
C ASP A 143 -3.94 22.60 -4.88
N ARG A 144 -5.18 22.12 -5.07
CA ARG A 144 -6.38 22.67 -4.43
C ARG A 144 -6.71 22.05 -3.08
N GLY A 145 -5.85 21.16 -2.56
CA GLY A 145 -6.03 20.48 -1.29
C GLY A 145 -7.15 19.41 -1.28
N GLN A 146 -7.68 19.04 -2.45
CA GLN A 146 -8.78 18.05 -2.55
C GLN A 146 -8.34 16.61 -2.25
N LEU A 147 -7.03 16.34 -2.27
CA LEU A 147 -6.45 15.02 -2.02
C LEU A 147 -5.76 14.91 -0.65
N GLY A 148 -5.94 15.91 0.21
CA GLY A 148 -5.30 16.00 1.52
C GLY A 148 -3.86 16.52 1.44
N ASN A 149 -3.04 16.19 2.43
CA ASN A 149 -1.66 16.68 2.51
C ASN A 149 -0.71 15.84 1.65
N VAL A 150 -0.78 16.02 0.34
CA VAL A 150 0.05 15.34 -0.66
C VAL A 150 0.51 16.33 -1.73
N ILE A 151 1.65 16.08 -2.31
CA ILE A 151 2.11 16.74 -3.52
C ILE A 151 1.99 15.74 -4.66
N VAL A 152 1.17 16.04 -5.65
CA VAL A 152 0.96 15.19 -6.82
C VAL A 152 1.40 15.90 -8.05
N ASP A 153 2.15 15.25 -8.91
CA ASP A 153 2.47 15.76 -10.23
C ASP A 153 2.27 14.69 -11.30
N GLY A 154 1.91 15.15 -12.46
CA GLY A 154 1.66 14.32 -13.65
C GLY A 154 0.98 15.11 -14.77
N PRO A 155 1.07 14.58 -15.99
CA PRO A 155 1.68 13.30 -16.38
C PRO A 155 3.21 13.32 -16.30
N LEU A 156 3.83 12.20 -15.92
CA LEU A 156 5.28 12.01 -15.93
C LEU A 156 5.62 10.65 -16.54
N SER A 157 6.57 10.63 -17.47
CA SER A 157 7.16 9.35 -17.89
C SER A 157 7.99 8.76 -16.74
N LEU A 158 8.16 7.45 -16.71
CA LEU A 158 8.76 6.77 -15.57
C LEU A 158 10.23 7.19 -15.35
N ASP A 159 10.97 7.42 -16.40
CA ASP A 159 12.35 7.92 -16.37
C ASP A 159 12.42 9.35 -15.80
N VAL A 160 11.53 10.25 -16.23
CA VAL A 160 11.41 11.60 -15.69
C VAL A 160 11.00 11.58 -14.23
N ALA A 161 10.09 10.69 -13.86
CA ALA A 161 9.66 10.56 -12.48
C ALA A 161 10.82 10.14 -11.57
N LEU A 162 11.67 9.20 -11.99
CA LEU A 162 12.67 8.59 -11.12
C LEU A 162 14.05 9.26 -11.16
N TYR A 163 14.42 9.88 -12.28
CA TYR A 163 15.79 10.38 -12.48
C TYR A 163 15.80 11.88 -12.69
N LYS A 164 16.45 12.59 -11.77
CA LYS A 164 16.53 14.06 -11.78
C LYS A 164 17.21 14.59 -13.03
N GLU A 165 18.30 13.93 -13.48
CA GLU A 165 19.02 14.32 -14.68
C GLU A 165 18.16 14.23 -15.93
N VAL A 166 17.27 13.22 -15.98
CA VAL A 166 16.32 13.08 -17.10
C VAL A 166 15.27 14.17 -17.07
N ALA A 167 14.73 14.49 -15.87
CA ALA A 167 13.77 15.58 -15.71
C ALA A 167 14.37 16.94 -16.11
N GLU A 168 15.61 17.21 -15.75
CA GLU A 168 16.35 18.43 -16.13
C GLU A 168 16.63 18.46 -17.63
N HIS A 169 17.06 17.33 -18.23
CA HIS A 169 17.31 17.23 -19.66
C HIS A 169 16.04 17.48 -20.49
N LYS A 170 14.92 16.91 -20.07
CA LYS A 170 13.62 17.12 -20.69
C LYS A 170 12.96 18.46 -20.31
N LYS A 171 13.65 19.29 -19.51
CA LYS A 171 13.23 20.63 -19.11
C LYS A 171 11.86 20.67 -18.42
N VAL A 172 11.55 19.68 -17.59
CA VAL A 172 10.34 19.68 -16.78
C VAL A 172 10.48 20.77 -15.71
N LYS A 173 9.71 21.85 -15.87
CA LYS A 173 9.78 23.01 -14.99
C LYS A 173 8.66 22.99 -13.94
N GLY A 174 8.98 23.48 -12.74
CA GLY A 174 7.98 23.70 -11.69
C GLY A 174 7.52 22.44 -10.95
N SER A 175 8.09 21.26 -11.28
CA SER A 175 7.80 20.03 -10.58
C SER A 175 8.72 19.86 -9.37
N SER A 176 8.14 19.65 -8.20
CA SER A 176 8.86 19.22 -7.00
C SER A 176 8.87 17.69 -6.84
N VAL A 177 8.20 16.98 -7.75
CA VAL A 177 8.03 15.52 -7.73
C VAL A 177 8.97 14.85 -8.73
N ALA A 178 9.14 15.42 -9.92
CA ALA A 178 10.00 14.86 -10.96
C ALA A 178 11.44 14.67 -10.46
N GLY A 179 11.95 13.45 -10.59
CA GLY A 179 13.27 13.04 -10.11
C GLY A 179 13.36 12.70 -8.62
N ASP A 180 12.27 12.91 -7.84
CA ASP A 180 12.28 12.68 -6.39
C ASP A 180 10.93 12.24 -5.80
N PRO A 181 10.13 11.37 -6.45
CA PRO A 181 8.89 10.90 -5.87
C PRO A 181 9.10 9.94 -4.71
N ASP A 182 8.17 9.94 -3.77
CA ASP A 182 8.05 8.90 -2.75
C ASP A 182 7.15 7.77 -3.24
N ARG A 183 6.25 8.09 -4.19
CA ARG A 183 5.15 7.21 -4.62
C ARG A 183 4.95 7.30 -6.11
N LEU A 184 4.56 6.15 -6.71
CA LEU A 184 4.16 6.08 -8.12
C LEU A 184 2.73 5.59 -8.21
N LEU A 185 1.90 6.33 -8.92
CA LEU A 185 0.57 5.91 -9.33
C LEU A 185 0.61 5.53 -10.82
N PHE A 186 0.38 4.25 -11.10
CA PHE A 186 0.37 3.75 -12.47
C PHE A 186 -1.02 3.84 -13.10
N PRO A 187 -1.12 4.02 -14.43
CA PRO A 187 -2.40 4.15 -15.12
C PRO A 187 -3.20 2.84 -15.16
N ASN A 188 -2.53 1.70 -15.15
CA ASN A 188 -3.13 0.37 -15.22
C ASN A 188 -2.22 -0.70 -14.62
N LEU A 189 -2.79 -1.88 -14.40
CA LEU A 189 -2.12 -3.04 -13.82
C LEU A 189 -0.93 -3.52 -14.66
N GLU A 190 -1.07 -3.49 -15.98
CA GLU A 190 -0.06 -4.02 -16.91
C GLU A 190 1.25 -3.23 -16.79
N SER A 191 1.17 -1.90 -16.85
CA SER A 191 2.33 -1.02 -16.69
C SER A 191 2.95 -1.12 -15.30
N ALA A 192 2.12 -1.17 -14.25
CA ALA A 192 2.58 -1.30 -12.88
C ALA A 192 3.28 -2.65 -12.62
N THR A 193 2.66 -3.76 -13.08
CA THR A 193 3.21 -5.11 -12.88
C THR A 193 4.51 -5.30 -13.66
N SER A 194 4.57 -4.82 -14.91
CA SER A 194 5.77 -4.89 -15.75
C SER A 194 6.93 -4.12 -15.10
N SER A 195 6.66 -2.90 -14.64
CA SER A 195 7.66 -2.08 -13.91
C SER A 195 8.09 -2.74 -12.61
N SER A 196 7.14 -3.22 -11.81
CA SER A 196 7.42 -3.92 -10.54
C SER A 196 8.26 -5.19 -10.76
N SER A 197 8.00 -5.94 -11.81
CA SER A 197 8.79 -7.14 -12.16
C SER A 197 10.24 -6.76 -12.50
N ARG A 198 10.43 -5.68 -13.25
CA ARG A 198 11.77 -5.16 -13.59
C ARG A 198 12.53 -4.71 -12.33
N TYR A 199 11.86 -4.02 -11.40
CA TYR A 199 12.50 -3.59 -10.15
C TYR A 199 13.01 -4.77 -9.33
N ARG A 200 12.27 -5.88 -9.31
CA ARG A 200 12.70 -7.12 -8.63
C ARG A 200 13.83 -7.88 -9.30
N THR A 201 13.97 -7.77 -10.62
CA THR A 201 15.02 -8.45 -11.39
C THR A 201 16.30 -7.62 -11.55
N CYS A 202 16.21 -6.30 -11.48
CA CYS A 202 17.37 -5.41 -11.50
C CYS A 202 18.04 -5.43 -10.12
N ALA A 203 18.92 -6.42 -9.91
CA ALA A 203 19.86 -6.55 -8.81
C ALA A 203 19.28 -6.33 -7.39
N ALA A 204 18.76 -7.40 -6.78
CA ALA A 204 18.47 -7.49 -5.36
C ALA A 204 17.46 -6.43 -4.79
N ALA A 205 16.53 -5.96 -5.61
CA ALA A 205 15.43 -5.18 -5.10
C ALA A 205 14.50 -6.06 -4.25
N SER A 206 14.34 -5.73 -3.00
CA SER A 206 13.30 -6.34 -2.16
C SER A 206 11.98 -5.60 -2.33
N SER A 207 10.88 -6.30 -2.38
CA SER A 207 9.56 -5.72 -2.52
C SER A 207 8.57 -6.34 -1.53
N GLN A 208 7.86 -5.49 -0.81
CA GLN A 208 6.80 -5.90 0.11
C GLN A 208 5.43 -5.52 -0.47
N PRO A 209 4.59 -6.49 -0.81
CA PRO A 209 3.25 -6.23 -1.31
C PRO A 209 2.24 -6.05 -0.17
N TRP A 210 1.51 -4.94 -0.19
CA TRP A 210 0.43 -4.64 0.73
C TRP A 210 -0.86 -4.38 -0.04
N SER A 211 -1.95 -5.01 0.39
CA SER A 211 -3.28 -4.71 -0.14
C SER A 211 -4.10 -3.98 0.92
N TRP A 212 -4.71 -2.86 0.56
CA TRP A 212 -5.47 -2.02 1.48
C TRP A 212 -6.98 -2.13 1.26
N VAL A 213 -7.68 -2.31 2.36
CA VAL A 213 -9.12 -2.14 2.48
C VAL A 213 -9.38 -1.10 3.58
N ARG A 214 -10.43 -0.31 3.47
CA ARG A 214 -10.71 0.86 4.30
C ARG A 214 -10.57 0.66 5.82
N ARG A 215 -10.79 -0.53 6.34
CA ARG A 215 -10.66 -0.88 7.78
C ARG A 215 -9.51 -1.83 8.09
N PHE A 216 -8.83 -2.37 7.07
CA PHE A 216 -8.06 -3.56 7.26
C PHE A 216 -6.90 -3.64 6.26
N ARG A 217 -5.80 -4.24 6.69
CA ARG A 217 -4.61 -4.50 5.86
C ARG A 217 -4.57 -5.97 5.48
N ALA A 218 -4.58 -6.28 4.21
CA ALA A 218 -4.28 -7.62 3.73
C ALA A 218 -2.85 -7.64 3.19
N CYS A 219 -2.00 -8.46 3.75
CA CYS A 219 -0.62 -8.66 3.32
C CYS A 219 -0.51 -9.94 2.50
N SER A 220 0.13 -9.86 1.34
CA SER A 220 0.45 -11.05 0.54
C SER A 220 1.97 -11.12 0.39
N PRO A 221 2.67 -11.91 1.21
CA PRO A 221 4.10 -12.07 1.05
C PRO A 221 4.38 -12.85 -0.23
N ARG A 222 5.04 -12.22 -1.19
CA ARG A 222 5.79 -12.89 -2.26
C ARG A 222 7.27 -13.00 -1.89
N ALA A 223 7.56 -12.86 -0.60
CA ALA A 223 8.91 -12.94 -0.09
C ALA A 223 9.50 -14.32 -0.36
N ARG A 224 10.58 -14.37 -1.12
CA ARG A 224 11.44 -15.53 -1.30
C ARG A 224 12.82 -15.35 -0.66
N HIS A 225 13.08 -14.25 0.06
CA HIS A 225 14.39 -13.95 0.63
C HIS A 225 14.28 -13.36 2.06
N GLU A 226 15.21 -13.76 2.92
CA GLU A 226 15.41 -13.23 4.28
C GLU A 226 15.59 -11.70 4.35
N GLN A 227 15.92 -11.06 3.22
CA GLN A 227 16.08 -9.61 3.11
C GLN A 227 14.77 -8.83 3.21
N ASP A 228 13.64 -9.49 3.01
CA ASP A 228 12.33 -8.82 3.01
C ASP A 228 11.83 -8.49 4.43
N GLU A 229 12.31 -9.21 5.45
CA GLU A 229 11.97 -8.92 6.86
C GLU A 229 12.67 -7.63 7.35
N THR A 230 13.89 -7.38 6.86
CA THR A 230 14.67 -6.18 7.22
C THR A 230 14.07 -4.88 6.67
N LEU A 231 13.25 -4.94 5.63
CA LEU A 231 12.57 -3.75 5.08
C LEU A 231 11.46 -3.25 5.97
N LEU A 232 10.72 -4.13 6.61
CA LEU A 232 9.67 -3.74 7.57
C LEU A 232 10.28 -3.03 8.77
N ASP A 233 11.45 -3.50 9.23
CA ASP A 233 12.19 -2.87 10.32
C ASP A 233 12.74 -1.50 9.93
N ARG A 234 13.30 -1.37 8.72
CA ARG A 234 13.78 -0.08 8.18
C ARG A 234 12.66 0.91 7.92
N ALA A 235 11.48 0.40 7.57
CA ALA A 235 10.32 1.22 7.33
C ALA A 235 9.65 1.72 8.62
N GLY A 236 10.11 1.27 9.80
CA GLY A 236 9.49 1.64 11.10
C GLY A 236 8.04 1.20 11.20
N LEU A 237 7.62 0.25 10.36
CA LEU A 237 6.26 -0.27 10.40
C LEU A 237 6.10 -1.09 11.68
N PRO A 238 5.02 -0.85 12.46
CA PRO A 238 4.78 -1.68 13.63
C PRO A 238 4.73 -3.12 13.17
N ARG A 239 5.61 -3.95 13.73
CA ARG A 239 5.42 -5.41 13.68
C ARG A 239 4.06 -5.62 14.28
N GLY A 240 3.07 -5.98 13.47
CA GLY A 240 1.80 -6.42 14.01
C GLY A 240 2.13 -7.55 14.96
N GLU A 241 1.96 -7.34 16.26
CA GLU A 241 1.90 -8.47 17.15
C GLU A 241 0.83 -9.37 16.54
N ILE A 242 1.25 -10.52 16.06
CA ILE A 242 0.32 -11.59 15.74
C ILE A 242 -0.32 -11.88 17.08
N ALA A 243 -1.54 -11.37 17.29
CA ALA A 243 -2.25 -11.58 18.53
C ALA A 243 -2.48 -13.09 18.64
N LEU A 244 -1.65 -13.71 19.46
CA LEU A 244 -1.84 -15.12 19.81
C LEU A 244 -2.97 -15.16 20.83
N PRO A 245 -4.12 -15.76 20.55
CA PRO A 245 -5.13 -16.01 21.56
C PRO A 245 -4.57 -17.05 22.54
N GLY A 246 -4.31 -16.63 23.79
CA GLY A 246 -3.88 -17.59 24.79
C GLY A 246 -3.10 -17.06 25.99
N ARG A 247 -3.07 -15.78 26.26
CA ARG A 247 -2.66 -15.31 27.58
C ARG A 247 -3.88 -15.17 28.48
N GLY A 248 -4.02 -16.12 29.40
CA GLY A 248 -4.80 -15.93 30.60
C GLY A 248 -4.35 -14.69 31.38
N PRO A 249 -5.15 -14.22 32.36
CA PRO A 249 -4.91 -12.96 33.04
C PRO A 249 -3.49 -12.92 33.65
N ALA A 250 -2.73 -11.92 33.25
CA ALA A 250 -1.39 -11.66 33.76
C ALA A 250 -1.47 -11.39 35.27
N PRO A 251 -0.52 -11.92 36.08
CA PRO A 251 -0.45 -11.54 37.49
C PRO A 251 -0.10 -10.08 37.61
N SER A 252 -0.83 -9.36 38.46
CA SER A 252 -0.63 -7.97 38.84
C SER A 252 0.75 -7.75 39.44
N GLY A 253 1.65 -7.13 38.69
CA GLY A 253 2.96 -6.70 39.17
C GLY A 253 3.34 -5.42 38.45
N HIS A 254 3.41 -4.32 39.24
CA HIS A 254 3.77 -3.00 38.76
C HIS A 254 5.15 -2.96 38.09
N LEU A 255 5.17 -2.64 36.82
CA LEU A 255 6.30 -2.01 36.14
C LEU A 255 5.76 -0.86 35.30
N GLN A 256 5.94 0.35 35.80
CA GLN A 256 5.65 1.58 35.10
C GLN A 256 6.64 1.72 33.95
N THR A 257 6.17 1.52 32.73
CA THR A 257 6.84 2.02 31.52
C THR A 257 6.29 3.40 31.20
N PRO A 258 7.13 4.40 30.87
CA PRO A 258 6.65 5.74 30.54
C PRO A 258 5.87 5.68 29.22
N GLN A 259 4.63 6.10 29.26
CA GLN A 259 3.79 6.30 28.09
C GLN A 259 4.34 7.46 27.26
N PRO A 260 4.51 7.31 25.93
CA PRO A 260 4.70 8.47 25.08
C PRO A 260 3.37 9.23 25.00
N LYS A 261 3.35 10.44 25.58
CA LYS A 261 2.27 11.41 25.36
C LYS A 261 2.31 11.88 23.92
N THR A 262 1.62 11.22 23.04
CA THR A 262 1.19 11.78 21.77
C THR A 262 -0.32 11.64 21.70
N THR A 263 -1.00 12.72 22.04
CA THR A 263 -2.38 12.93 21.66
C THR A 263 -2.44 12.97 20.13
N TYR A 264 -2.79 11.85 19.54
CA TYR A 264 -3.24 11.82 18.15
C TYR A 264 -4.60 12.49 18.12
N ASN A 265 -4.63 13.78 17.75
CA ASN A 265 -5.82 14.37 17.20
C ASN A 265 -6.13 13.57 15.93
N GLU A 266 -7.21 12.81 15.95
CA GLU A 266 -7.73 12.17 14.75
C GLU A 266 -7.90 13.25 13.67
N PRO A 267 -7.20 13.14 12.54
CA PRO A 267 -7.52 14.02 11.42
C PRO A 267 -8.95 13.68 11.02
N ARG A 268 -9.83 14.71 10.99
CA ARG A 268 -11.20 14.63 10.51
C ARG A 268 -11.25 13.71 9.30
N ASN A 269 -12.16 12.77 9.32
CA ASN A 269 -12.39 11.79 8.27
C ASN A 269 -12.48 12.48 6.90
N LEU A 270 -11.37 12.51 6.17
CA LEU A 270 -11.28 12.98 4.76
C LEU A 270 -12.20 12.18 3.81
N TRP A 271 -12.90 11.22 4.35
CA TRP A 271 -13.75 10.27 3.63
C TRP A 271 -15.21 10.31 4.09
N ASP A 272 -15.61 11.35 4.82
CA ASP A 272 -17.02 11.57 5.11
C ASP A 272 -17.73 11.87 3.79
N THR A 273 -18.74 11.07 3.49
CA THR A 273 -19.51 11.08 2.23
C THR A 273 -20.15 12.43 1.90
N LYS A 274 -20.11 13.40 2.81
CA LYS A 274 -20.63 14.77 2.63
C LYS A 274 -19.81 15.64 1.66
N TYR A 275 -18.58 15.24 1.31
CA TYR A 275 -17.71 16.01 0.41
C TYR A 275 -17.68 15.48 -1.04
N TRP A 276 -18.51 14.47 -1.36
CA TRP A 276 -18.49 13.81 -2.66
C TRP A 276 -19.88 13.72 -3.33
N GLN A 277 -20.76 14.65 -3.02
CA GLN A 277 -21.98 14.90 -3.83
C GLN A 277 -21.76 16.00 -4.85
#